data_1c090033b723f3d280e626f7021a67be
#
_entry.id   1c090033b723f3d280e626f7021a67be
#
_cell.length_a   1.000
_cell.length_b   1.000
_cell.length_c   1.000
_cell.angle_alpha   90.00
_cell.angle_beta   90.00
_cell.angle_gamma   90.00
#
_symmetry.space_group_name_H-M   'P 1'
#
loop_
_entity.id
_entity.type
_entity.pdbx_description
1 polymer ?
#
loop_
_entity_poly.entity_id
_entity_poly.type
_entity_poly.pdbx_seq_one_letter_code
_entity_poly.pdbx_strand_id
1 'polypeptide(L)'
;MTDQKKGSKNMGDNAPAETEFDVSEEAIKKAMAGELSEEQLNLIKDLDKESSVRKLATPWIAKMFYLACIAVTLYHFITSLVGTPVVLEHRSLHVSMMLALCFVMYPFSKKSNFKQVSWWDWLLVVLSISVVVYVWVDYLGVVERAGMPNTPDLVIATILTVLVLEAARRSAGWALPVLSLIFIAYGLFG
;
A
#
# COMPACT_ATOMS: atom_id res chain seq x y z
N MET A 1 0.89 -74.09 3.30
CA MET A 1 2.04 -73.50 3.94
C MET A 1 2.21 -72.11 3.32
N THR A 2 1.43 -71.19 3.78
CA THR A 2 1.62 -70.15 4.75
C THR A 2 2.91 -69.36 4.57
N ASP A 3 2.80 -68.13 4.07
CA ASP A 3 3.34 -67.03 4.81
C ASP A 3 2.72 -65.67 4.42
N GLN A 4 2.11 -65.05 5.40
CA GLN A 4 1.63 -63.70 5.39
C GLN A 4 2.80 -62.77 5.72
N LYS A 5 3.00 -61.71 4.95
CA LYS A 5 3.83 -60.55 5.36
C LYS A 5 3.02 -59.27 5.41
N LYS A 6 2.76 -58.91 6.63
CA LYS A 6 2.05 -57.74 7.13
C LYS A 6 2.72 -56.45 6.69
N GLY A 7 2.00 -55.60 5.98
CA GLY A 7 2.50 -54.24 5.63
C GLY A 7 2.40 -53.29 6.83
N SER A 8 3.50 -52.67 7.15
CA SER A 8 3.61 -51.56 8.07
C SER A 8 3.23 -50.26 7.35
N LYS A 9 2.22 -49.61 7.85
CA LYS A 9 1.74 -48.29 7.40
C LYS A 9 2.55 -47.22 8.13
N ASN A 10 3.52 -46.66 7.46
CA ASN A 10 4.20 -45.46 7.96
C ASN A 10 3.34 -44.24 7.70
N MET A 11 2.87 -43.67 8.76
CA MET A 11 2.23 -42.40 8.88
C MET A 11 3.37 -41.35 8.98
N GLY A 12 3.68 -40.70 7.89
CA GLY A 12 4.69 -39.66 7.80
C GLY A 12 4.03 -38.30 7.80
N ASP A 13 4.56 -37.45 8.63
CA ASP A 13 4.20 -36.08 8.93
C ASP A 13 3.94 -35.22 7.69
N ASN A 14 2.75 -34.65 7.61
CA ASN A 14 2.44 -33.52 6.74
C ASN A 14 2.91 -32.23 7.41
N ALA A 15 4.03 -31.69 6.97
CA ALA A 15 4.41 -30.32 7.21
C ALA A 15 4.02 -29.48 5.97
N PRO A 16 3.02 -28.57 6.04
CA PRO A 16 2.54 -27.84 4.87
C PRO A 16 3.22 -26.50 4.60
N ALA A 17 4.40 -26.23 5.17
CA ALA A 17 5.00 -24.89 5.12
C ALA A 17 6.19 -24.73 4.14
N GLU A 18 6.74 -25.81 3.59
CA GLU A 18 7.87 -25.73 2.67
C GLU A 18 7.52 -25.76 1.17
N THR A 19 6.26 -26.16 0.83
CA THR A 19 5.88 -26.35 -0.56
C THR A 19 5.44 -25.08 -1.29
N GLU A 20 5.01 -24.03 -0.59
CA GLU A 20 4.49 -22.80 -1.22
C GLU A 20 5.60 -21.85 -1.66
N PHE A 21 6.72 -21.83 -0.96
CA PHE A 21 7.88 -21.00 -1.33
C PHE A 21 8.70 -21.63 -2.46
N ASP A 22 8.84 -22.94 -2.45
CA ASP A 22 9.60 -23.71 -3.47
C ASP A 22 8.89 -23.69 -4.84
N VAL A 23 7.56 -23.72 -4.86
CA VAL A 23 6.75 -23.62 -6.09
C VAL A 23 6.95 -22.25 -6.77
N SER A 24 7.16 -21.17 -6.04
CA SER A 24 7.33 -19.84 -6.60
C SER A 24 8.72 -19.65 -7.26
N GLU A 25 9.78 -20.18 -6.66
CA GLU A 25 11.14 -20.11 -7.24
C GLU A 25 11.30 -21.01 -8.47
N GLU A 26 10.73 -22.21 -8.43
CA GLU A 26 10.74 -23.13 -9.57
C GLU A 26 9.91 -22.60 -10.74
N ALA A 27 8.75 -21.96 -10.45
CA ALA A 27 7.93 -21.29 -11.45
C ALA A 27 8.66 -20.11 -12.11
N ILE A 28 9.38 -19.30 -11.31
CA ILE A 28 10.21 -18.19 -11.82
C ILE A 28 11.37 -18.73 -12.66
N LYS A 29 12.00 -19.83 -12.25
CA LYS A 29 13.11 -20.46 -12.98
C LYS A 29 12.64 -21.09 -14.29
N LYS A 30 11.45 -21.69 -14.32
CA LYS A 30 10.80 -22.21 -15.53
C LYS A 30 10.32 -21.08 -16.45
N ALA A 31 9.89 -19.93 -15.88
CA ALA A 31 9.57 -18.73 -16.64
C ALA A 31 10.78 -18.17 -17.40
N MET A 32 11.94 -18.12 -16.72
CA MET A 32 13.19 -17.69 -17.33
C MET A 32 13.73 -18.65 -18.38
N ALA A 33 13.39 -19.94 -18.30
CA ALA A 33 13.75 -20.97 -19.26
C ALA A 33 12.80 -21.09 -20.46
N GLY A 34 11.70 -20.34 -20.49
CA GLY A 34 10.71 -20.40 -21.59
C GLY A 34 9.83 -21.66 -21.62
N GLU A 35 9.82 -22.45 -20.54
CA GLU A 35 9.15 -23.76 -20.44
C GLU A 35 7.77 -23.71 -19.73
N LEU A 36 7.19 -22.52 -19.53
CA LEU A 36 5.89 -22.38 -18.88
C LEU A 36 4.74 -22.78 -19.82
N SER A 37 3.84 -23.59 -19.31
CA SER A 37 2.57 -23.84 -19.96
C SER A 37 1.74 -22.52 -20.05
N GLU A 38 0.89 -22.39 -21.07
CA GLU A 38 0.01 -21.22 -21.23
C GLU A 38 -0.87 -20.96 -19.99
N GLU A 39 -1.24 -22.00 -19.26
CA GLU A 39 -2.03 -21.94 -18.04
C GLU A 39 -1.24 -21.29 -16.89
N GLN A 40 0.02 -21.65 -16.71
CA GLN A 40 0.92 -21.05 -15.72
C GLN A 40 1.24 -19.59 -16.07
N LEU A 41 1.42 -19.28 -17.34
CA LEU A 41 1.58 -17.90 -17.84
C LEU A 41 0.34 -17.04 -17.56
N ASN A 42 -0.85 -17.59 -17.70
CA ASN A 42 -2.09 -16.90 -17.41
C ASN A 42 -2.29 -16.71 -15.90
N LEU A 43 -1.92 -17.71 -15.08
CA LEU A 43 -1.95 -17.58 -13.61
C LEU A 43 -0.99 -16.50 -13.11
N ILE A 44 0.24 -16.44 -13.65
CA ILE A 44 1.22 -15.39 -13.35
C ILE A 44 0.71 -14.02 -13.80
N LYS A 45 0.09 -13.93 -14.98
CA LYS A 45 -0.53 -12.69 -15.46
C LYS A 45 -1.70 -12.24 -14.60
N ASP A 46 -2.49 -13.15 -14.05
CA ASP A 46 -3.59 -12.82 -13.15
C ASP A 46 -3.09 -12.41 -11.76
N LEU A 47 -2.04 -13.03 -11.24
CA LEU A 47 -1.34 -12.60 -10.02
C LEU A 47 -0.66 -11.23 -10.20
N ASP A 48 -0.03 -10.99 -11.34
CA ASP A 48 0.58 -9.68 -11.70
C ASP A 48 -0.49 -8.60 -11.90
N LYS A 49 -1.71 -8.99 -12.27
CA LYS A 49 -2.87 -8.12 -12.40
C LYS A 49 -3.51 -7.76 -11.05
N GLU A 50 -3.25 -8.54 -9.99
CA GLU A 50 -3.61 -8.19 -8.62
C GLU A 50 -2.67 -7.15 -8.01
N SER A 51 -1.40 -7.16 -8.34
CA SER A 51 -0.43 -6.10 -8.05
C SER A 51 -0.53 -4.98 -9.09
N SER A 52 -1.65 -4.25 -9.11
CA SER A 52 -1.96 -3.24 -10.14
C SER A 52 -1.16 -1.94 -9.97
N VAL A 53 0.15 -2.06 -10.04
CA VAL A 53 1.07 -0.90 -10.06
C VAL A 53 1.05 -0.25 -11.43
N ARG A 54 0.91 1.07 -11.48
CA ARG A 54 0.88 1.84 -12.72
C ARG A 54 2.25 1.85 -13.40
N LYS A 55 2.29 1.51 -14.70
CA LYS A 55 3.46 1.70 -15.56
C LYS A 55 3.35 3.09 -16.18
N LEU A 56 3.99 4.10 -15.58
CA LEU A 56 3.99 5.48 -16.03
C LEU A 56 4.61 5.57 -17.44
N ALA A 57 3.76 5.76 -18.46
CA ALA A 57 4.22 5.86 -19.85
C ALA A 57 4.80 7.23 -20.18
N THR A 58 4.44 8.27 -19.42
CA THR A 58 4.95 9.62 -19.62
C THR A 58 6.32 9.74 -18.97
N PRO A 59 7.43 9.86 -19.74
CA PRO A 59 8.78 9.78 -19.18
C PRO A 59 9.07 10.90 -18.18
N TRP A 60 8.46 12.07 -18.36
CA TRP A 60 8.62 13.19 -17.45
C TRP A 60 7.96 12.92 -16.09
N ILE A 61 6.74 12.40 -16.07
CA ILE A 61 6.03 12.05 -14.81
C ILE A 61 6.77 10.92 -14.09
N ALA A 62 7.26 9.91 -14.82
CA ALA A 62 8.06 8.83 -14.26
C ALA A 62 9.35 9.36 -13.60
N LYS A 63 10.05 10.31 -14.25
CA LYS A 63 11.26 10.93 -13.71
C LYS A 63 10.97 11.76 -12.46
N MET A 64 9.89 12.56 -12.47
CA MET A 64 9.46 13.33 -11.31
C MET A 64 9.07 12.43 -10.14
N PHE A 65 8.33 11.34 -10.40
CA PHE A 65 7.98 10.36 -9.39
C PHE A 65 9.22 9.70 -8.76
N TYR A 66 10.17 9.27 -9.59
CA TYR A 66 11.44 8.69 -9.13
C TYR A 66 12.24 9.67 -8.27
N LEU A 67 12.34 10.93 -8.70
CA LEU A 67 13.00 11.99 -7.94
C LEU A 67 12.29 12.24 -6.60
N ALA A 68 10.96 12.25 -6.57
CA ALA A 68 10.18 12.37 -5.35
C ALA A 68 10.44 11.21 -4.37
N CYS A 69 10.49 9.97 -4.86
CA CYS A 69 10.83 8.80 -4.03
C CYS A 69 12.22 8.92 -3.41
N ILE A 70 13.22 9.36 -4.18
CA ILE A 70 14.58 9.61 -3.67
C ILE A 70 14.56 10.70 -2.59
N ALA A 71 13.89 11.81 -2.87
CA ALA A 71 13.81 12.95 -1.92
C ALA A 71 13.14 12.53 -0.60
N VAL A 72 12.04 11.76 -0.65
CA VAL A 72 11.37 11.21 0.53
C VAL A 72 12.29 10.29 1.31
N THR A 73 13.00 9.39 0.62
CA THR A 73 13.93 8.46 1.26
C THR A 73 15.07 9.20 1.93
N LEU A 74 15.68 10.18 1.25
CA LEU A 74 16.77 11.00 1.81
C LEU A 74 16.29 11.81 3.01
N TYR A 75 15.10 12.41 2.93
CA TYR A 75 14.51 13.14 4.05
C TYR A 75 14.39 12.26 5.30
N HIS A 76 13.82 11.06 5.16
CA HIS A 76 13.68 10.14 6.29
C HIS A 76 15.02 9.61 6.80
N PHE A 77 15.97 9.38 5.91
CA PHE A 77 17.31 8.98 6.30
C PHE A 77 18.03 10.07 7.12
N ILE A 78 17.97 11.32 6.66
CA ILE A 78 18.57 12.46 7.36
C ILE A 78 17.88 12.68 8.71
N THR A 79 16.55 12.66 8.76
CA THR A 79 15.81 12.85 10.03
C THR A 79 16.04 11.70 11.03
N SER A 80 16.34 10.52 10.55
CA SER A 80 16.73 9.38 11.40
C SER A 80 18.12 9.56 12.03
N LEU A 81 19.04 10.22 11.33
CA LEU A 81 20.41 10.44 11.83
C LEU A 81 20.53 11.68 12.72
N VAL A 82 19.89 12.77 12.33
CA VAL A 82 20.03 14.08 12.98
C VAL A 82 18.99 14.29 14.08
N GLY A 83 17.92 13.51 14.04
CA GLY A 83 16.72 13.68 14.87
C GLY A 83 15.58 14.33 14.07
N THR A 84 14.35 14.03 14.52
CA THR A 84 13.14 14.60 13.89
C THR A 84 12.94 16.05 14.34
N PRO A 85 12.51 16.94 13.45
CA PRO A 85 12.00 18.25 13.84
C PRO A 85 10.76 18.08 14.72
N VAL A 86 9.84 19.01 14.71
CA VAL A 86 8.59 18.90 15.45
C VAL A 86 7.81 17.62 15.05
N VAL A 87 7.46 16.81 16.04
CA VAL A 87 6.89 15.46 15.81
C VAL A 87 5.61 15.49 14.96
N LEU A 88 4.72 16.46 15.20
CA LEU A 88 3.46 16.57 14.47
C LEU A 88 3.70 16.96 13.00
N GLU A 89 4.59 17.91 12.76
CA GLU A 89 4.96 18.34 11.40
C GLU A 89 5.60 17.20 10.62
N HIS A 90 6.54 16.48 11.25
CA HIS A 90 7.20 15.34 10.62
C HIS A 90 6.21 14.22 10.25
N ARG A 91 5.27 13.90 11.16
CA ARG A 91 4.26 12.86 10.92
C ARG A 91 3.28 13.26 9.81
N SER A 92 2.80 14.51 9.82
CA SER A 92 1.89 15.01 8.79
C SER A 92 2.54 15.01 7.41
N LEU A 93 3.80 15.44 7.33
CA LEU A 93 4.59 15.40 6.10
C LEU A 93 4.76 13.97 5.59
N HIS A 94 5.17 13.04 6.47
CA HIS A 94 5.34 11.64 6.10
C HIS A 94 4.06 11.04 5.50
N VAL A 95 2.94 11.17 6.20
CA VAL A 95 1.65 10.62 5.74
C VAL A 95 1.24 11.25 4.41
N SER A 96 1.33 12.57 4.27
CA SER A 96 0.95 13.27 3.02
C SER A 96 1.82 12.87 1.84
N MET A 97 3.14 12.73 2.04
CA MET A 97 4.06 12.27 0.99
C MET A 97 3.74 10.82 0.56
N MET A 98 3.52 9.92 1.53
CA MET A 98 3.18 8.52 1.23
C MET A 98 1.84 8.41 0.51
N LEU A 99 0.81 9.19 0.91
CA LEU A 99 -0.48 9.24 0.22
C LEU A 99 -0.33 9.76 -1.21
N ALA A 100 0.41 10.86 -1.40
CA ALA A 100 0.64 11.42 -2.73
C ALA A 100 1.34 10.41 -3.67
N LEU A 101 2.39 9.74 -3.20
CA LEU A 101 3.08 8.69 -3.97
C LEU A 101 2.16 7.51 -4.26
N CYS A 102 1.33 7.09 -3.28
CA CYS A 102 0.37 6.02 -3.45
C CYS A 102 -0.65 6.36 -4.56
N PHE A 103 -1.24 7.56 -4.57
CA PHE A 103 -2.23 7.94 -5.58
C PHE A 103 -1.65 8.09 -6.99
N VAL A 104 -0.39 8.45 -7.12
CA VAL A 104 0.31 8.45 -8.42
C VAL A 104 0.56 7.02 -8.90
N MET A 105 0.95 6.10 -8.00
CA MET A 105 1.38 4.75 -8.35
C MET A 105 0.22 3.78 -8.54
N TYR A 106 -0.83 3.88 -7.70
CA TYR A 106 -1.98 2.97 -7.72
C TYR A 106 -3.20 3.63 -8.37
N PRO A 107 -3.69 3.14 -9.53
CA PRO A 107 -4.86 3.70 -10.19
C PRO A 107 -6.14 3.45 -9.39
N PHE A 108 -7.14 4.31 -9.57
CA PHE A 108 -8.45 4.20 -8.91
C PHE A 108 -9.16 2.88 -9.22
N SER A 109 -9.06 2.39 -10.44
CA SER A 109 -9.74 1.17 -10.91
C SER A 109 -8.83 0.34 -11.79
N LYS A 110 -8.97 -1.00 -11.71
CA LYS A 110 -8.31 -1.98 -12.60
C LYS A 110 -8.66 -1.75 -14.09
N LYS A 111 -9.74 -1.02 -14.39
CA LYS A 111 -10.14 -0.63 -15.75
C LYS A 111 -9.56 0.72 -16.20
N SER A 112 -8.92 1.46 -15.31
CA SER A 112 -8.31 2.75 -15.62
C SER A 112 -7.11 2.59 -16.53
N ASN A 113 -6.80 3.63 -17.29
CA ASN A 113 -5.63 3.64 -18.16
C ASN A 113 -4.35 3.59 -17.32
N PHE A 114 -3.65 2.43 -17.32
CA PHE A 114 -2.40 2.22 -16.57
C PHE A 114 -1.22 3.07 -17.06
N LYS A 115 -1.40 3.79 -18.15
CA LYS A 115 -0.32 4.59 -18.77
C LYS A 115 -0.30 6.05 -18.30
N GLN A 116 -1.43 6.57 -17.84
CA GLN A 116 -1.56 7.99 -17.47
C GLN A 116 -2.19 8.15 -16.10
N VAL A 117 -1.75 9.19 -15.36
CA VAL A 117 -2.36 9.57 -14.08
C VAL A 117 -3.71 10.23 -14.37
N SER A 118 -4.79 9.73 -13.79
CA SER A 118 -6.13 10.28 -13.95
C SER A 118 -6.25 11.64 -13.26
N TRP A 119 -7.17 12.49 -13.74
CA TRP A 119 -7.47 13.76 -13.09
C TRP A 119 -7.92 13.59 -11.63
N TRP A 120 -8.67 12.55 -11.33
CA TRP A 120 -9.08 12.19 -9.97
C TRP A 120 -7.89 11.89 -9.05
N ASP A 121 -6.85 11.25 -9.59
CA ASP A 121 -5.65 10.93 -8.81
C ASP A 121 -4.88 12.22 -8.45
N TRP A 122 -4.83 13.19 -9.36
CA TRP A 122 -4.26 14.51 -9.09
C TRP A 122 -5.02 15.28 -8.02
N LEU A 123 -6.37 15.19 -8.03
CA LEU A 123 -7.20 15.80 -6.99
C LEU A 123 -6.87 15.20 -5.61
N LEU A 124 -6.70 13.87 -5.52
CA LEU A 124 -6.34 13.21 -4.26
C LEU A 124 -4.91 13.58 -3.80
N VAL A 125 -3.98 13.77 -4.72
CA VAL A 125 -2.62 14.29 -4.42
C VAL A 125 -2.72 15.70 -3.84
N VAL A 126 -3.51 16.59 -4.44
CA VAL A 126 -3.71 17.95 -3.92
C VAL A 126 -4.35 17.94 -2.53
N LEU A 127 -5.36 17.09 -2.32
CA LEU A 127 -5.98 16.92 -1.00
C LEU A 127 -4.97 16.39 0.04
N SER A 128 -4.08 15.47 -0.34
CA SER A 128 -3.03 14.98 0.56
C SER A 128 -2.05 16.09 0.97
N ILE A 129 -1.70 16.98 0.03
CA ILE A 129 -0.83 18.14 0.30
C ILE A 129 -1.56 19.16 1.19
N SER A 130 -2.87 19.36 1.00
CA SER A 130 -3.65 20.30 1.82
C SER A 130 -3.63 19.96 3.31
N VAL A 131 -3.58 18.67 3.66
CA VAL A 131 -3.47 18.20 5.06
C VAL A 131 -2.17 18.69 5.71
N VAL A 132 -1.03 18.52 5.04
CA VAL A 132 0.26 18.98 5.61
C VAL A 132 0.32 20.51 5.68
N VAL A 133 -0.18 21.21 4.66
CA VAL A 133 -0.22 22.66 4.67
C VAL A 133 -1.05 23.18 5.85
N TYR A 134 -2.23 22.60 6.09
CA TYR A 134 -3.08 22.97 7.23
C TYR A 134 -2.33 22.80 8.56
N VAL A 135 -1.73 21.63 8.80
CA VAL A 135 -1.00 21.34 10.04
C VAL A 135 0.20 22.29 10.23
N TRP A 136 0.88 22.66 9.16
CA TRP A 136 2.06 23.54 9.26
C TRP A 136 1.69 25.00 9.47
N VAL A 137 0.62 25.47 8.84
CA VAL A 137 0.16 26.86 8.98
C VAL A 137 -0.42 27.11 10.37
N ASP A 138 -1.21 26.19 10.91
CA ASP A 138 -1.87 26.33 12.21
C ASP A 138 -1.33 25.36 13.27
N TYR A 139 -0.01 25.08 13.24
CA TYR A 139 0.63 24.12 14.12
C TYR A 139 0.31 24.35 15.61
N LEU A 140 0.53 25.59 16.09
CA LEU A 140 0.27 25.93 17.49
C LEU A 140 -1.19 25.77 17.84
N GLY A 141 -2.09 26.24 16.96
CA GLY A 141 -3.53 26.10 17.18
C GLY A 141 -3.99 24.65 17.25
N VAL A 142 -3.48 23.78 16.37
CA VAL A 142 -3.79 22.34 16.39
C VAL A 142 -3.32 21.68 17.68
N VAL A 143 -2.12 22.07 18.18
CA VAL A 143 -1.58 21.54 19.44
C VAL A 143 -2.36 22.03 20.66
N GLU A 144 -2.68 23.33 20.71
CA GLU A 144 -3.43 23.93 21.82
C GLU A 144 -4.86 23.40 21.92
N ARG A 145 -5.48 23.08 20.77
CA ARG A 145 -6.83 22.51 20.70
C ARG A 145 -6.88 20.99 20.81
N ALA A 146 -5.75 20.35 21.21
CA ALA A 146 -5.73 18.89 21.35
C ALA A 146 -6.81 18.42 22.35
N GLY A 147 -7.73 17.58 21.86
CA GLY A 147 -8.88 17.10 22.64
C GLY A 147 -10.17 17.94 22.51
N MET A 148 -10.11 19.17 21.97
CA MET A 148 -11.28 20.02 21.69
C MET A 148 -11.19 20.60 20.26
N PRO A 149 -11.29 19.75 19.23
CA PRO A 149 -11.10 20.17 17.84
C PRO A 149 -12.18 21.14 17.40
N ASN A 150 -11.79 22.13 16.60
CA ASN A 150 -12.72 23.02 15.93
C ASN A 150 -13.22 22.42 14.61
N THR A 151 -14.17 23.10 13.93
CA THR A 151 -14.74 22.62 12.67
C THR A 151 -13.71 22.38 11.57
N PRO A 152 -12.71 23.25 11.30
CA PRO A 152 -11.66 22.98 10.34
C PRO A 152 -10.83 21.74 10.68
N ASP A 153 -10.48 21.53 11.95
CA ASP A 153 -9.74 20.34 12.40
C ASP A 153 -10.49 19.05 12.06
N LEU A 154 -11.81 19.02 12.31
CA LEU A 154 -12.68 17.89 12.00
C LEU A 154 -12.77 17.62 10.50
N VAL A 155 -12.87 18.68 9.69
CA VAL A 155 -12.92 18.55 8.21
C VAL A 155 -11.59 17.94 7.70
N ILE A 156 -10.45 18.46 8.12
CA ILE A 156 -9.14 17.97 7.71
C ILE A 156 -8.90 16.54 8.19
N ALA A 157 -9.27 16.23 9.44
CA ALA A 157 -9.17 14.86 9.96
C ALA A 157 -10.05 13.86 9.18
N THR A 158 -11.26 14.28 8.79
CA THR A 158 -12.17 13.46 7.98
C THR A 158 -11.59 13.25 6.59
N ILE A 159 -11.07 14.29 5.94
CA ILE A 159 -10.41 14.20 4.63
C ILE A 159 -9.22 13.21 4.74
N LEU A 160 -8.36 13.36 5.74
CA LEU A 160 -7.22 12.48 5.94
C LEU A 160 -7.66 11.02 6.11
N THR A 161 -8.68 10.77 6.93
CA THR A 161 -9.22 9.41 7.14
C THR A 161 -9.71 8.80 5.83
N VAL A 162 -10.47 9.53 5.03
CA VAL A 162 -10.96 9.06 3.73
C VAL A 162 -9.81 8.79 2.76
N LEU A 163 -8.79 9.67 2.72
CA LEU A 163 -7.61 9.47 1.88
C LEU A 163 -6.82 8.22 2.27
N VAL A 164 -6.64 7.96 3.57
CA VAL A 164 -5.95 6.75 4.07
C VAL A 164 -6.74 5.49 3.72
N LEU A 165 -8.06 5.49 3.90
CA LEU A 165 -8.91 4.35 3.53
C LEU A 165 -8.89 4.09 2.02
N GLU A 166 -8.91 5.14 1.21
CA GLU A 166 -8.82 5.03 -0.24
C GLU A 166 -7.44 4.54 -0.70
N ALA A 167 -6.35 4.99 -0.07
CA ALA A 167 -5.00 4.49 -0.34
C ALA A 167 -4.87 3.01 0.04
N ALA A 168 -5.40 2.60 1.19
CA ALA A 168 -5.43 1.20 1.62
C ALA A 168 -6.24 0.33 0.65
N ARG A 169 -7.39 0.82 0.18
CA ARG A 169 -8.19 0.11 -0.85
C ARG A 169 -7.42 -0.13 -2.14
N ARG A 170 -6.62 0.86 -2.56
CA ARG A 170 -5.86 0.77 -3.81
C ARG A 170 -4.64 -0.13 -3.71
N SER A 171 -3.95 -0.11 -2.57
CA SER A 171 -2.70 -0.86 -2.36
C SER A 171 -2.92 -2.30 -1.88
N ALA A 172 -3.86 -2.50 -0.96
CA ALA A 172 -4.10 -3.79 -0.29
C ALA A 172 -5.51 -4.38 -0.53
N GLY A 173 -6.33 -3.71 -1.35
CA GLY A 173 -7.70 -4.17 -1.65
C GLY A 173 -8.72 -3.80 -0.58
N TRP A 174 -9.92 -4.39 -0.67
CA TRP A 174 -11.06 -4.02 0.17
C TRP A 174 -11.02 -4.51 1.62
N ALA A 175 -10.21 -5.54 1.91
CA ALA A 175 -10.18 -6.16 3.23
C ALA A 175 -9.78 -5.17 4.34
N LEU A 176 -8.70 -4.41 4.14
CA LEU A 176 -8.21 -3.44 5.13
C LEU A 176 -9.17 -2.26 5.37
N PRO A 177 -9.72 -1.58 4.35
CA PRO A 177 -10.69 -0.51 4.58
C PRO A 177 -11.95 -0.98 5.31
N VAL A 178 -12.49 -2.16 4.95
CA VAL A 178 -13.68 -2.70 5.62
C VAL A 178 -13.39 -3.00 7.08
N LEU A 179 -12.27 -3.64 7.39
CA LEU A 179 -11.86 -3.91 8.76
C LEU A 179 -11.69 -2.60 9.54
N SER A 180 -11.02 -1.61 8.96
CA SER A 180 -10.82 -0.29 9.58
C SER A 180 -12.15 0.42 9.86
N LEU A 181 -13.11 0.37 8.93
CA LEU A 181 -14.45 0.95 9.11
C LEU A 181 -15.22 0.26 10.24
N ILE A 182 -15.10 -1.07 10.40
CA ILE A 182 -15.71 -1.80 11.51
C ILE A 182 -15.16 -1.31 12.85
N PHE A 183 -13.83 -1.13 12.96
CA PHE A 183 -13.20 -0.62 14.19
C PHE A 183 -13.57 0.85 14.46
N ILE A 184 -13.65 1.69 13.45
CA ILE A 184 -14.11 3.07 13.59
C ILE A 184 -15.57 3.11 14.08
N ALA A 185 -16.44 2.30 13.48
CA ALA A 185 -17.83 2.18 13.90
C ALA A 185 -17.96 1.67 15.35
N TYR A 186 -17.16 0.66 15.72
CA TYR A 186 -17.10 0.16 17.09
C TYR A 186 -16.65 1.25 18.07
N GLY A 187 -15.64 2.05 17.72
CA GLY A 187 -15.16 3.15 18.57
C GLY A 187 -16.14 4.31 18.73
N LEU A 188 -17.08 4.48 17.77
CA LEU A 188 -18.10 5.54 17.81
C LEU A 188 -19.40 5.10 18.51
N PHE A 189 -19.77 3.84 18.42
CA PHE A 189 -21.07 3.32 18.86
C PHE A 189 -20.97 2.21 19.92
N GLY A 190 -19.80 1.65 20.17
CA GLY A 190 -19.52 0.62 21.18
C GLY A 190 -18.96 1.18 22.46
#